data_ebe0ecc2889b5a4b4763fb5720875d52
#
_entry.id   ebe0ecc2889b5a4b4763fb5720875d52
#
_cell.length_a   1.000
_cell.length_b   1.000
_cell.length_c   1.000
_cell.angle_alpha   90.00
_cell.angle_beta   90.00
_cell.angle_gamma   90.00
#
_symmetry.space_group_name_H-M   'P 1'
#
loop_
_entity.id
_entity.type
_entity.pdbx_description
1 polymer ?
#
loop_
_entity_poly.entity_id
_entity_poly.type
_entity_poly.pdbx_seq_one_letter_code
_entity_poly.pdbx_strand_id
1 'polypeptide(L)'
;MKHLRLALAILVVAMLGGRPALAHPHFQKTIVVKLPAGAEVTLTYNTTPANEMRAAEVKVGSFVTPRRPLVKLSSELKAGALTIAAGEYTLGVIKNGDNDWTMALYPGAIERNATPDPAKVIKLDSTYSSAQGKAEHMLIDITPGAGRFEGKAVLTLHFGTMFLAAALS
;
A
#
# COMPACT_ATOMS: atom_id res chain seq x y z
N MET A 1 -13.27 53.88 26.46
CA MET A 1 -12.93 52.59 27.11
C MET A 1 -13.81 51.41 26.64
N LYS A 2 -15.05 51.60 26.18
CA LYS A 2 -15.93 50.50 25.68
C LYS A 2 -15.46 49.90 24.33
N HIS A 3 -14.89 50.71 23.46
CA HIS A 3 -14.39 50.24 22.14
C HIS A 3 -13.10 49.41 22.23
N LEU A 4 -12.24 49.68 23.22
CA LEU A 4 -11.01 48.93 23.44
C LEU A 4 -11.26 47.49 23.92
N ARG A 5 -12.33 47.27 24.71
CA ARG A 5 -12.72 45.93 25.18
C ARG A 5 -13.30 45.07 24.07
N LEU A 6 -14.00 45.67 23.11
CA LEU A 6 -14.56 44.98 21.95
C LEU A 6 -13.47 44.51 20.96
N ALA A 7 -12.46 45.36 20.72
CA ALA A 7 -11.34 45.00 19.87
C ALA A 7 -10.50 43.84 20.44
N LEU A 8 -10.33 43.80 21.78
CA LEU A 8 -9.59 42.72 22.43
C LEU A 8 -10.35 41.37 22.37
N ALA A 9 -11.69 41.40 22.49
CA ALA A 9 -12.51 40.19 22.36
C ALA A 9 -12.48 39.58 20.94
N ILE A 10 -12.45 40.41 19.90
CA ILE A 10 -12.35 39.95 18.51
C ILE A 10 -10.97 39.35 18.22
N LEU A 11 -9.89 39.90 18.79
CA LEU A 11 -8.52 39.38 18.61
C LEU A 11 -8.36 38.01 19.27
N VAL A 12 -8.96 37.76 20.44
CA VAL A 12 -8.90 36.47 21.12
C VAL A 12 -9.66 35.38 20.37
N VAL A 13 -10.80 35.70 19.77
CA VAL A 13 -11.57 34.76 18.96
C VAL A 13 -10.83 34.40 17.66
N ALA A 14 -10.11 35.33 17.05
CA ALA A 14 -9.30 35.05 15.87
C ALA A 14 -8.09 34.12 16.15
N MET A 15 -7.57 34.09 17.37
CA MET A 15 -6.48 33.19 17.75
C MET A 15 -6.94 31.76 18.12
N LEU A 16 -8.22 31.55 18.38
CA LEU A 16 -8.80 30.23 18.70
C LEU A 16 -9.30 29.45 17.44
N GLY A 17 -9.32 30.07 16.29
CA GLY A 17 -10.01 29.55 15.09
C GLY A 17 -9.19 28.90 14.02
N GLY A 18 -7.92 28.59 14.23
CA GLY A 18 -7.12 28.01 13.15
C GLY A 18 -6.12 26.99 13.63
N ARG A 19 -6.54 25.76 13.91
CA ARG A 19 -5.60 24.65 13.82
C ARG A 19 -5.31 24.45 12.33
N PRO A 20 -4.07 24.70 11.86
CA PRO A 20 -3.74 24.33 10.49
C PRO A 20 -4.01 22.83 10.38
N ALA A 21 -4.90 22.45 9.47
CA ALA A 21 -5.01 21.07 9.07
C ALA A 21 -3.64 20.68 8.53
N LEU A 22 -2.86 19.97 9.33
CA LEU A 22 -1.58 19.42 8.89
C LEU A 22 -1.90 18.44 7.77
N ALA A 23 -1.81 18.94 6.54
CA ALA A 23 -1.87 18.07 5.36
C ALA A 23 -0.71 17.08 5.50
N HIS A 24 -1.02 15.81 5.75
CA HIS A 24 -0.01 14.76 5.76
C HIS A 24 0.61 14.68 4.37
N PRO A 25 1.93 14.94 4.23
CA PRO A 25 2.56 14.90 2.93
C PRO A 25 2.47 13.48 2.35
N HIS A 26 1.95 13.39 1.13
CA HIS A 26 1.96 12.15 0.37
C HIS A 26 3.19 12.15 -0.52
N PHE A 27 4.14 11.28 -0.23
CA PHE A 27 5.34 11.14 -1.05
C PHE A 27 5.18 9.97 -2.01
N GLN A 28 5.52 10.22 -3.28
CA GLN A 28 5.72 9.14 -4.23
C GLN A 28 7.08 8.50 -3.99
N LYS A 29 7.10 7.19 -3.95
CA LYS A 29 8.30 6.36 -3.85
C LYS A 29 8.39 5.46 -5.06
N THR A 30 9.60 5.30 -5.58
CA THR A 30 9.94 4.31 -6.61
C THR A 30 11.12 3.48 -6.10
N ILE A 31 10.95 2.18 -6.13
CA ILE A 31 11.95 1.19 -5.71
C ILE A 31 12.17 0.25 -6.88
N VAL A 32 13.44 -0.02 -7.20
CA VAL A 32 13.83 -0.92 -8.28
C VAL A 32 14.74 -1.99 -7.70
N VAL A 33 14.39 -3.25 -7.94
CA VAL A 33 15.21 -4.40 -7.56
C VAL A 33 15.52 -5.21 -8.81
N LYS A 34 16.81 -5.49 -9.02
CA LYS A 34 17.28 -6.38 -10.09
C LYS A 34 17.62 -7.74 -9.49
N LEU A 35 16.95 -8.76 -9.97
CA LEU A 35 17.19 -10.14 -9.56
C LEU A 35 18.49 -10.69 -10.19
N PRO A 36 19.13 -11.70 -9.57
CA PRO A 36 20.33 -12.33 -10.13
C PRO A 36 20.14 -12.88 -11.56
N ALA A 37 18.94 -13.36 -11.89
CA ALA A 37 18.59 -13.82 -13.24
C ALA A 37 18.41 -12.68 -14.26
N GLY A 38 18.58 -11.41 -13.85
CA GLY A 38 18.47 -10.23 -14.72
C GLY A 38 17.09 -9.61 -14.78
N ALA A 39 16.06 -10.24 -14.24
CA ALA A 39 14.71 -9.68 -14.12
C ALA A 39 14.72 -8.45 -13.22
N GLU A 40 13.98 -7.41 -13.60
CA GLU A 40 13.82 -6.19 -12.82
C GLU A 40 12.36 -6.06 -12.36
N VAL A 41 12.19 -5.71 -11.10
CA VAL A 41 10.90 -5.39 -10.51
C VAL A 41 10.94 -3.93 -10.06
N THR A 42 10.05 -3.11 -10.62
CA THR A 42 9.88 -1.71 -10.25
C THR A 42 8.57 -1.54 -9.51
N LEU A 43 8.63 -0.98 -8.30
CA LEU A 43 7.47 -0.61 -7.49
C LEU A 43 7.36 0.91 -7.41
N THR A 44 6.19 1.46 -7.76
CA THR A 44 5.90 2.89 -7.58
C THR A 44 4.62 3.06 -6.78
N TYR A 45 4.66 3.82 -5.68
CA TYR A 45 3.49 4.07 -4.85
C TYR A 45 3.54 5.42 -4.14
N ASN A 46 2.38 5.87 -3.68
CA ASN A 46 2.26 7.05 -2.81
C ASN A 46 1.99 6.60 -1.37
N THR A 47 2.74 7.15 -0.41
CA THR A 47 2.48 6.92 1.01
C THR A 47 1.09 7.45 1.37
N THR A 48 0.39 6.78 2.28
CA THR A 48 -0.90 7.23 2.81
C THR A 48 -1.01 6.81 4.28
N PRO A 49 -1.63 7.64 5.15
CA PRO A 49 -1.89 7.23 6.52
C PRO A 49 -2.65 5.91 6.57
N ALA A 50 -2.24 5.02 7.46
CA ALA A 50 -2.94 3.77 7.69
C ALA A 50 -4.26 4.05 8.44
N ASN A 51 -5.37 3.60 7.88
CA ASN A 51 -6.68 3.70 8.49
C ASN A 51 -7.26 2.31 8.72
N GLU A 52 -6.99 1.75 9.90
CA GLU A 52 -7.40 0.40 10.27
C GLU A 52 -8.93 0.27 10.38
N MET A 53 -9.66 1.32 10.75
CA MET A 53 -11.13 1.30 10.77
C MET A 53 -11.70 1.08 9.37
N ARG A 54 -11.19 1.80 8.37
CA ARG A 54 -11.59 1.57 6.97
C ARG A 54 -11.18 0.19 6.45
N ALA A 55 -10.04 -0.34 6.89
CA ALA A 55 -9.64 -1.69 6.54
C ALA A 55 -10.60 -2.73 7.16
N ALA A 56 -11.06 -2.51 8.38
CA ALA A 56 -12.04 -3.37 9.04
C ALA A 56 -13.40 -3.41 8.30
N GLU A 57 -13.84 -2.28 7.72
CA GLU A 57 -15.09 -2.15 6.96
C GLU A 57 -15.06 -2.83 5.58
N VAL A 58 -13.89 -3.21 5.07
CA VAL A 58 -13.77 -3.92 3.79
C VAL A 58 -14.49 -5.26 3.87
N LYS A 59 -15.33 -5.56 2.87
CA LYS A 59 -16.03 -6.83 2.79
C LYS A 59 -15.07 -7.97 2.50
N VAL A 60 -15.28 -9.12 3.14
CA VAL A 60 -14.54 -10.35 2.84
C VAL A 60 -14.71 -10.72 1.36
N GLY A 61 -13.63 -11.14 0.73
CA GLY A 61 -13.54 -11.43 -0.70
C GLY A 61 -13.27 -10.22 -1.60
N SER A 62 -13.32 -8.98 -1.06
CA SER A 62 -13.08 -7.78 -1.88
C SER A 62 -11.59 -7.54 -2.11
N PHE A 63 -11.24 -7.23 -3.37
CA PHE A 63 -9.95 -6.67 -3.73
C PHE A 63 -9.94 -5.16 -3.51
N VAL A 64 -8.97 -4.67 -2.76
CA VAL A 64 -8.77 -3.23 -2.49
C VAL A 64 -7.33 -2.83 -2.77
N THR A 65 -7.15 -1.61 -3.28
CA THR A 65 -5.85 -1.07 -3.64
C THR A 65 -5.69 0.37 -3.14
N PRO A 66 -5.14 0.60 -1.94
CA PRO A 66 -4.91 1.93 -1.42
C PRO A 66 -3.93 2.71 -2.30
N ARG A 67 -4.37 3.85 -2.85
CA ARG A 67 -3.54 4.72 -3.72
C ARG A 67 -2.95 4.03 -4.96
N ARG A 68 -3.44 2.85 -5.35
CA ARG A 68 -3.08 2.13 -6.57
C ARG A 68 -1.58 2.02 -6.82
N PRO A 69 -0.83 1.35 -5.95
CA PRO A 69 0.58 1.09 -6.17
C PRO A 69 0.78 0.32 -7.47
N LEU A 70 1.79 0.68 -8.25
CA LEU A 70 2.13 0.00 -9.49
C LEU A 70 3.36 -0.88 -9.31
N VAL A 71 3.29 -2.09 -9.82
CA VAL A 71 4.40 -3.05 -9.91
C VAL A 71 4.64 -3.34 -11.38
N LYS A 72 5.84 -3.08 -11.86
CA LYS A 72 6.25 -3.40 -13.23
C LYS A 72 7.28 -4.52 -13.20
N LEU A 73 7.02 -5.55 -13.97
CA LEU A 73 7.89 -6.72 -14.15
C LEU A 73 8.52 -6.65 -15.54
N SER A 74 9.85 -6.65 -15.63
CA SER A 74 10.57 -6.60 -16.90
C SER A 74 10.53 -7.92 -17.66
N SER A 75 10.32 -9.03 -16.95
CA SER A 75 10.19 -10.39 -17.50
C SER A 75 9.18 -11.18 -16.67
N GLU A 76 8.85 -12.37 -17.12
CA GLU A 76 8.03 -13.32 -16.36
C GLU A 76 8.68 -13.66 -15.03
N LEU A 77 7.89 -13.69 -13.97
CA LEU A 77 8.31 -14.09 -12.61
C LEU A 77 7.34 -15.13 -12.02
N LYS A 78 7.81 -15.83 -11.01
CA LYS A 78 6.98 -16.75 -10.22
C LYS A 78 6.68 -16.21 -8.84
N ALA A 79 5.45 -16.43 -8.37
CA ALA A 79 5.04 -16.23 -7.00
C ALA A 79 4.48 -17.57 -6.45
N GLY A 80 5.31 -18.34 -5.75
CA GLY A 80 4.98 -19.73 -5.42
C GLY A 80 4.86 -20.57 -6.69
N ALA A 81 3.70 -21.22 -6.86
CA ALA A 81 3.38 -22.02 -8.07
C ALA A 81 2.82 -21.17 -9.24
N LEU A 82 2.52 -19.90 -8.98
CA LEU A 82 1.92 -19.02 -9.97
C LEU A 82 2.97 -18.38 -10.86
N THR A 83 2.73 -18.37 -12.17
CA THR A 83 3.52 -17.64 -13.15
C THR A 83 2.84 -16.31 -13.48
N ILE A 84 3.59 -15.21 -13.37
CA ILE A 84 3.14 -13.84 -13.62
C ILE A 84 3.90 -13.33 -14.85
N ALA A 85 3.20 -12.99 -15.92
CA ALA A 85 3.80 -12.48 -17.14
C ALA A 85 4.52 -11.15 -16.91
N ALA A 86 5.47 -10.80 -17.79
CA ALA A 86 6.02 -9.45 -17.86
C ALA A 86 4.90 -8.43 -18.10
N GLY A 87 4.99 -7.26 -17.45
CA GLY A 87 3.96 -6.23 -17.59
C GLY A 87 3.84 -5.31 -16.39
N GLU A 88 2.82 -4.47 -16.42
CA GLU A 88 2.46 -3.57 -15.34
C GLU A 88 1.22 -4.08 -14.61
N TYR A 89 1.22 -3.95 -13.31
CA TYR A 89 0.16 -4.43 -12.43
C TYR A 89 -0.14 -3.39 -11.35
N THR A 90 -1.41 -3.28 -10.96
CA THR A 90 -1.80 -2.58 -9.73
C THR A 90 -1.73 -3.55 -8.56
N LEU A 91 -0.94 -3.20 -7.53
CA LEU A 91 -0.85 -3.97 -6.29
C LEU A 91 -2.04 -3.64 -5.40
N GLY A 92 -2.59 -4.65 -4.77
CA GLY A 92 -3.64 -4.55 -3.77
C GLY A 92 -3.65 -5.74 -2.84
N VAL A 93 -4.72 -5.84 -2.06
CA VAL A 93 -4.94 -6.91 -1.10
C VAL A 93 -6.38 -7.41 -1.17
N ILE A 94 -6.60 -8.66 -0.81
CA ILE A 94 -7.92 -9.28 -0.68
C ILE A 94 -8.12 -9.59 0.80
N LYS A 95 -9.27 -9.19 1.36
CA LYS A 95 -9.66 -9.56 2.70
C LYS A 95 -10.22 -10.97 2.68
N ASN A 96 -9.61 -11.91 3.42
CA ASN A 96 -10.11 -13.28 3.54
C ASN A 96 -10.94 -13.47 4.81
N GLY A 97 -10.68 -12.67 5.85
CA GLY A 97 -11.36 -12.69 7.14
C GLY A 97 -11.05 -11.42 7.92
N ASP A 98 -11.45 -11.33 9.19
CA ASP A 98 -11.26 -10.11 9.99
C ASP A 98 -9.79 -9.75 10.20
N ASN A 99 -8.94 -10.75 10.36
CA ASN A 99 -7.49 -10.60 10.54
C ASN A 99 -6.71 -11.49 9.56
N ASP A 100 -7.20 -11.59 8.34
CA ASP A 100 -6.53 -12.37 7.30
C ASP A 100 -6.67 -11.69 5.94
N TRP A 101 -5.52 -11.49 5.29
CA TRP A 101 -5.40 -10.79 4.03
C TRP A 101 -4.41 -11.50 3.13
N THR A 102 -4.65 -11.43 1.84
CA THR A 102 -3.74 -11.94 0.79
C THR A 102 -3.33 -10.79 -0.11
N MET A 103 -2.05 -10.70 -0.41
CA MET A 103 -1.53 -9.78 -1.44
C MET A 103 -2.01 -10.21 -2.82
N ALA A 104 -2.36 -9.26 -3.67
CA ALA A 104 -2.84 -9.56 -5.01
C ALA A 104 -2.41 -8.51 -6.02
N LEU A 105 -2.35 -8.91 -7.29
CA LEU A 105 -2.06 -8.05 -8.43
C LEU A 105 -3.29 -7.97 -9.33
N TYR A 106 -3.47 -6.82 -9.97
CA TYR A 106 -4.45 -6.62 -11.03
C TYR A 106 -3.72 -6.17 -12.30
N PRO A 107 -3.94 -6.80 -13.47
CA PRO A 107 -3.25 -6.43 -14.69
C PRO A 107 -3.51 -4.98 -15.10
N GLY A 108 -2.44 -4.22 -15.33
CA GLY A 108 -2.48 -2.82 -15.71
C GLY A 108 -2.76 -1.86 -14.56
N ALA A 109 -2.80 -0.57 -14.91
CA ALA A 109 -3.19 0.50 -14.02
C ALA A 109 -4.72 0.57 -13.89
N ILE A 110 -5.22 0.68 -12.66
CA ILE A 110 -6.65 0.87 -12.40
C ILE A 110 -6.97 2.36 -12.40
N GLU A 111 -7.88 2.81 -13.23
CA GLU A 111 -8.34 4.20 -13.26
C GLU A 111 -9.09 4.60 -11.99
N ARG A 112 -9.15 5.92 -11.72
CA ARG A 112 -9.62 6.46 -10.44
C ARG A 112 -11.01 5.99 -10.01
N ASN A 113 -11.91 5.77 -10.95
CA ASN A 113 -13.31 5.40 -10.68
C ASN A 113 -13.67 4.01 -11.24
N ALA A 114 -12.67 3.26 -11.72
CA ALA A 114 -12.92 1.93 -12.24
C ALA A 114 -13.10 0.92 -11.11
N THR A 115 -14.05 0.01 -11.29
CA THR A 115 -14.21 -1.15 -10.45
C THR A 115 -13.41 -2.29 -11.07
N PRO A 116 -12.41 -2.85 -10.36
CA PRO A 116 -11.64 -3.98 -10.87
C PRO A 116 -12.54 -5.19 -11.11
N ASP A 117 -12.32 -5.86 -12.23
CA ASP A 117 -12.95 -7.15 -12.53
C ASP A 117 -12.37 -8.23 -11.60
N PRO A 118 -13.16 -8.83 -10.68
CA PRO A 118 -12.63 -9.82 -9.75
C PRO A 118 -12.00 -11.04 -10.42
N ALA A 119 -12.43 -11.39 -11.64
CA ALA A 119 -11.90 -12.52 -12.41
C ALA A 119 -10.47 -12.31 -12.89
N LYS A 120 -10.01 -11.05 -12.95
CA LYS A 120 -8.63 -10.69 -13.36
C LYS A 120 -7.67 -10.55 -12.19
N VAL A 121 -8.16 -10.63 -10.95
CA VAL A 121 -7.32 -10.48 -9.76
C VAL A 121 -6.45 -11.72 -9.56
N ILE A 122 -5.16 -11.51 -9.51
CA ILE A 122 -4.12 -12.54 -9.35
C ILE A 122 -3.71 -12.58 -7.89
N LYS A 123 -4.11 -13.61 -7.14
CA LYS A 123 -3.73 -13.80 -5.75
C LYS A 123 -2.28 -14.27 -5.66
N LEU A 124 -1.45 -13.58 -4.89
CA LEU A 124 -0.07 -14.01 -4.64
C LEU A 124 -0.02 -15.02 -3.50
N ASP A 125 0.94 -15.93 -3.56
CA ASP A 125 1.33 -16.74 -2.41
C ASP A 125 2.02 -15.82 -1.40
N SER A 126 1.23 -15.29 -0.44
CA SER A 126 1.70 -14.32 0.56
C SER A 126 1.37 -14.76 1.96
N THR A 127 2.25 -14.44 2.89
CA THR A 127 2.04 -14.63 4.33
C THR A 127 1.48 -13.37 4.96
N TYR A 128 0.51 -13.51 5.86
CA TYR A 128 -0.03 -12.46 6.70
C TYR A 128 0.54 -12.54 8.12
N SER A 129 0.77 -11.40 8.74
CA SER A 129 1.13 -11.29 10.15
C SER A 129 0.61 -9.98 10.73
N SER A 130 0.13 -9.99 11.98
CA SER A 130 -0.16 -8.80 12.78
C SER A 130 0.89 -8.52 13.85
N ALA A 131 1.94 -9.35 13.94
CA ALA A 131 2.96 -9.29 14.98
C ALA A 131 4.18 -8.42 14.62
N GLN A 132 4.18 -7.75 13.46
CA GLN A 132 5.31 -6.95 12.96
C GLN A 132 5.30 -5.49 13.47
N GLY A 133 4.49 -5.21 14.49
CA GLY A 133 4.29 -3.85 14.98
C GLY A 133 3.24 -3.08 14.16
N LYS A 134 3.24 -1.76 14.29
CA LYS A 134 2.26 -0.88 13.65
C LYS A 134 2.94 0.15 12.79
N ALA A 135 2.54 0.21 11.53
CA ALA A 135 2.94 1.26 10.59
C ALA A 135 1.89 2.38 10.57
N GLU A 136 2.28 3.63 10.88
CA GLU A 136 1.39 4.78 10.83
C GLU A 136 1.00 5.18 9.40
N HIS A 137 1.83 4.81 8.42
CA HIS A 137 1.58 5.01 7.00
C HIS A 137 1.77 3.70 6.24
N MET A 138 1.10 3.58 5.11
CA MET A 138 1.34 2.48 4.18
C MET A 138 2.81 2.48 3.75
N LEU A 139 3.48 1.37 4.00
CA LEU A 139 4.82 1.09 3.54
C LEU A 139 4.75 -0.10 2.61
N ILE A 140 5.28 0.07 1.41
CA ILE A 140 5.47 -1.04 0.48
C ILE A 140 6.95 -1.05 0.15
N ASP A 141 7.55 -2.22 0.19
CA ASP A 141 8.97 -2.39 -0.08
C ASP A 141 9.19 -3.64 -0.92
N ILE A 142 10.30 -3.65 -1.63
CA ILE A 142 10.77 -4.80 -2.36
C ILE A 142 12.28 -4.90 -2.15
N THR A 143 12.71 -6.02 -1.62
CA THR A 143 14.11 -6.25 -1.27
C THR A 143 14.63 -7.53 -1.91
N PRO A 144 15.91 -7.60 -2.26
CA PRO A 144 16.54 -8.88 -2.59
C PRO A 144 16.37 -9.86 -1.42
N GLY A 145 15.96 -11.07 -1.72
CA GLY A 145 15.84 -12.12 -0.72
C GLY A 145 17.19 -12.62 -0.23
N ALA A 146 17.22 -13.13 1.00
CA ALA A 146 18.36 -13.77 1.62
C ALA A 146 17.99 -15.13 2.21
N GLY A 147 18.96 -16.02 2.42
CA GLY A 147 18.74 -17.36 2.94
C GLY A 147 17.78 -18.16 2.08
N ARG A 148 16.64 -18.63 2.63
CA ARG A 148 15.63 -19.40 1.87
C ARG A 148 15.00 -18.64 0.71
N PHE A 149 15.17 -17.33 0.65
CA PHE A 149 14.67 -16.46 -0.41
C PHE A 149 15.79 -15.96 -1.34
N GLU A 150 16.99 -16.52 -1.26
CA GLU A 150 18.09 -16.15 -2.16
C GLU A 150 17.66 -16.31 -3.64
N GLY A 151 18.04 -15.35 -4.47
CA GLY A 151 17.64 -15.30 -5.88
C GLY A 151 16.21 -14.82 -6.13
N LYS A 152 15.46 -14.43 -5.08
CA LYS A 152 14.10 -13.90 -5.17
C LYS A 152 14.06 -12.43 -4.77
N ALA A 153 13.01 -11.74 -5.18
CA ALA A 153 12.61 -10.47 -4.56
C ALA A 153 11.51 -10.75 -3.52
N VAL A 154 11.58 -10.10 -2.36
CA VAL A 154 10.53 -10.16 -1.33
C VAL A 154 9.76 -8.86 -1.37
N LEU A 155 8.52 -8.92 -1.84
CA LEU A 155 7.57 -7.82 -1.83
C LEU A 155 6.86 -7.81 -0.49
N THR A 156 6.89 -6.67 0.23
CA THR A 156 6.20 -6.49 1.50
C THR A 156 5.21 -5.34 1.44
N LEU A 157 4.11 -5.45 2.18
CA LEU A 157 3.14 -4.40 2.41
C LEU A 157 2.83 -4.32 3.89
N HIS A 158 3.02 -3.13 4.49
CA HIS A 158 2.72 -2.86 5.89
C HIS A 158 1.72 -1.70 5.99
N PHE A 159 0.57 -1.94 6.61
CA PHE A 159 -0.51 -0.96 6.74
C PHE A 159 -1.21 -1.12 8.09
N GLY A 160 -0.99 -0.20 9.02
CA GLY A 160 -1.41 -0.40 10.41
C GLY A 160 -0.70 -1.61 11.01
N THR A 161 -1.45 -2.53 11.58
CA THR A 161 -0.93 -3.81 12.09
C THR A 161 -0.85 -4.91 11.01
N MET A 162 -1.46 -4.71 9.84
CA MET A 162 -1.40 -5.66 8.74
C MET A 162 -0.02 -5.65 8.09
N PHE A 163 0.66 -6.78 8.11
CA PHE A 163 1.89 -7.02 7.38
C PHE A 163 1.74 -8.21 6.44
N LEU A 164 2.10 -8.04 5.19
CA LEU A 164 2.07 -9.05 4.15
C LEU A 164 3.44 -9.18 3.49
N ALA A 165 3.83 -10.40 3.13
CA ALA A 165 5.06 -10.67 2.39
C ALA A 165 4.83 -11.74 1.32
N ALA A 166 5.31 -11.50 0.10
CA ALA A 166 5.27 -12.43 -1.02
C ALA A 166 6.65 -12.51 -1.67
N ALA A 167 7.09 -13.72 -2.02
CA ALA A 167 8.36 -13.93 -2.72
C ALA A 167 8.12 -14.05 -4.23
N LEU A 168 8.93 -13.32 -5.00
CA LEU A 168 8.94 -13.30 -6.48
C LEU A 168 10.29 -13.83 -6.97
N SER A 169 10.28 -14.79 -7.91
CA SER A 169 11.50 -15.42 -8.45
C SER A 169 11.44 -15.55 -9.97
#